data_c3bf2ded684543b1e22bfb6bfc5ebb7e
#
_entry.id   c3bf2ded684543b1e22bfb6bfc5ebb7e
#
_cell.length_a   1.000
_cell.length_b   1.000
_cell.length_c   1.000
_cell.angle_alpha   90.00
_cell.angle_beta   90.00
_cell.angle_gamma   90.00
#
_symmetry.space_group_name_H-M   'P 1'
#
loop_
_entity.id
_entity.type
_entity.pdbx_description
1 polymer ?
#
loop_
_entity_poly.entity_id
_entity_poly.type
_entity_poly.pdbx_seq_one_letter_code
_entity_poly.pdbx_strand_id
1 'polypeptide(L)'
;MLGFLSASLVKTPYKPPVKREPISLDRFILLKGMPAGLSLLLLSIPYGMTTNYVAMYAREIGIHTQTGFFFTFMAIGMAISRIFSGKLVDRGKITQVIATGLNLVIISFFLLASCVYLIQWNDAACTILFFGIALLMGIGFGIMFPAFNTLFVNLAPNNQRGTATSTYLTSWDVGIGIGMLTGG
;
A
#
# COMPACT_ATOMS: atom_id res chain seq x y z
N MET A 1 -21.32 -15.33 4.66
CA MET A 1 -21.77 -16.70 4.32
C MET A 1 -21.15 -17.24 3.03
N LEU A 2 -21.17 -16.49 1.90
CA LEU A 2 -20.55 -16.95 0.65
C LEU A 2 -19.07 -17.33 0.75
N GLY A 3 -18.26 -16.58 1.51
CA GLY A 3 -16.84 -16.89 1.71
C GLY A 3 -16.61 -18.21 2.47
N PHE A 4 -17.46 -18.56 3.42
CA PHE A 4 -17.40 -19.84 4.15
C PHE A 4 -17.71 -21.01 3.23
N LEU A 5 -18.75 -20.89 2.40
CA LEU A 5 -19.11 -21.89 1.39
C LEU A 5 -17.99 -22.09 0.36
N SER A 6 -17.38 -21.00 -0.12
CA SER A 6 -16.25 -21.09 -1.05
C SER A 6 -15.03 -21.77 -0.40
N ALA A 7 -14.73 -21.44 0.86
CA ALA A 7 -13.62 -22.06 1.59
C ALA A 7 -13.81 -23.56 1.83
N SER A 8 -15.05 -24.01 2.09
CA SER A 8 -15.36 -25.43 2.31
C SER A 8 -15.24 -26.29 1.05
N LEU A 9 -15.30 -25.67 -0.14
CA LEU A 9 -15.12 -26.36 -1.43
C LEU A 9 -13.65 -26.54 -1.84
N VAL A 10 -12.72 -25.84 -1.18
CA VAL A 10 -11.30 -25.95 -1.47
C VAL A 10 -10.72 -27.21 -0.82
N LYS A 11 -10.52 -28.25 -1.60
CA LYS A 11 -9.77 -29.45 -1.17
C LYS A 11 -8.27 -29.15 -1.17
N THR A 12 -7.71 -28.87 0.00
CA THR A 12 -6.26 -28.77 0.17
C THR A 12 -5.64 -30.14 0.27
N PRO A 13 -4.59 -30.48 -0.51
CA PRO A 13 -3.88 -31.74 -0.34
C PRO A 13 -3.26 -31.78 1.06
N TYR A 14 -3.49 -32.90 1.78
CA TYR A 14 -2.88 -33.11 3.08
C TYR A 14 -1.36 -33.09 2.98
N LYS A 15 -0.71 -32.11 3.59
CA LYS A 15 0.73 -32.09 3.80
C LYS A 15 1.03 -32.59 5.21
N PRO A 16 1.84 -33.66 5.36
CA PRO A 16 2.21 -34.15 6.69
C PRO A 16 2.89 -33.05 7.48
N PRO A 17 2.64 -32.95 8.82
CA PRO A 17 3.25 -31.93 9.64
C PRO A 17 4.77 -32.02 9.57
N VAL A 18 5.42 -30.91 9.17
CA VAL A 18 6.87 -30.78 9.19
C VAL A 18 7.34 -30.87 10.64
N LYS A 19 8.47 -31.57 10.89
CA LYS A 19 9.10 -31.67 12.23
C LYS A 19 9.09 -30.29 12.91
N ARG A 20 8.63 -30.26 14.18
CA ARG A 20 8.62 -29.06 14.99
C ARG A 20 10.06 -28.60 15.21
N GLU A 21 10.47 -27.56 14.50
CA GLU A 21 11.73 -26.87 14.78
C GLU A 21 11.59 -26.05 16.07
N PRO A 22 12.69 -25.80 16.80
CA PRO A 22 12.66 -24.99 18.01
C PRO A 22 12.08 -23.61 17.74
N ILE A 23 11.40 -23.04 18.73
CA ILE A 23 10.80 -21.70 18.64
C ILE A 23 11.92 -20.68 18.53
N SER A 24 12.10 -20.10 17.36
CA SER A 24 13.03 -19.01 17.10
C SER A 24 12.27 -17.76 16.67
N LEU A 25 12.91 -16.57 16.80
CA LEU A 25 12.33 -15.29 16.34
C LEU A 25 11.99 -15.31 14.84
N ASP A 26 12.76 -16.04 14.04
CA ASP A 26 12.53 -16.27 12.60
C ASP A 26 11.18 -16.93 12.29
N ARG A 27 10.53 -17.51 13.29
CA ARG A 27 9.21 -18.12 13.14
C ARG A 27 8.09 -17.09 13.22
N PHE A 28 8.33 -15.96 13.86
CA PHE A 28 7.35 -14.88 14.06
C PHE A 28 7.59 -13.71 13.12
N ILE A 29 8.86 -13.39 12.87
CA ILE A 29 9.28 -12.28 12.02
C ILE A 29 10.37 -12.79 11.08
N LEU A 30 10.22 -12.55 9.78
CA LEU A 30 11.23 -12.90 8.78
C LEU A 30 12.44 -11.96 8.91
N LEU A 31 13.51 -12.38 9.61
CA LEU A 31 14.69 -11.53 9.85
C LEU A 31 15.36 -11.06 8.55
N LYS A 32 15.40 -11.93 7.52
CA LYS A 32 15.91 -11.56 6.19
C LYS A 32 15.08 -10.50 5.50
N GLY A 33 13.81 -10.37 5.87
CA GLY A 33 12.86 -9.39 5.35
C GLY A 33 12.86 -8.05 6.11
N MET A 34 13.62 -7.91 7.20
CA MET A 34 13.61 -6.70 8.03
C MET A 34 13.89 -5.40 7.26
N PRO A 35 14.90 -5.32 6.36
CA PRO A 35 15.11 -4.09 5.59
C PRO A 35 13.91 -3.74 4.69
N ALA A 36 13.30 -4.75 4.05
CA ALA A 36 12.09 -4.58 3.25
C ALA A 36 10.89 -4.20 4.14
N GLY A 37 10.80 -4.78 5.36
CA GLY A 37 9.79 -4.46 6.35
C GLY A 37 9.86 -3.01 6.82
N LEU A 38 11.05 -2.53 7.14
CA LEU A 38 11.27 -1.14 7.52
C LEU A 38 10.92 -0.17 6.37
N SER A 39 11.31 -0.51 5.14
CA SER A 39 10.95 0.29 3.96
C SER A 39 9.44 0.35 3.78
N LEU A 40 8.75 -0.78 3.89
CA LEU A 40 7.29 -0.84 3.78
C LEU A 40 6.60 -0.06 4.91
N LEU A 41 7.08 -0.17 6.15
CA LEU A 41 6.59 0.58 7.30
C LEU A 41 6.66 2.09 7.04
N LEU A 42 7.83 2.59 6.63
CA LEU A 42 8.02 4.01 6.33
C LEU A 42 7.10 4.49 5.19
N LEU A 43 6.87 3.65 4.18
CA LEU A 43 5.98 3.96 3.05
C LEU A 43 4.50 3.88 3.42
N SER A 44 4.15 3.12 4.45
CA SER A 44 2.77 3.00 4.93
C SER A 44 2.34 4.19 5.79
N ILE A 45 3.28 4.93 6.38
CA ILE A 45 2.99 6.16 7.14
C ILE A 45 2.22 7.17 6.29
N PRO A 46 2.72 7.64 5.13
CA PRO A 46 1.97 8.57 4.30
C PRO A 46 0.63 8.01 3.79
N TYR A 47 0.49 6.71 3.61
CA TYR A 47 -0.80 6.10 3.31
C TYR A 47 -1.80 6.27 4.48
N GLY A 48 -1.35 5.99 5.71
CA GLY A 48 -2.15 6.18 6.93
C GLY A 48 -2.56 7.65 7.14
N MET A 49 -1.65 8.59 6.88
CA MET A 49 -1.94 10.03 6.90
C MET A 49 -3.01 10.39 5.87
N THR A 50 -2.84 9.96 4.62
CA THR A 50 -3.78 10.27 3.53
C THR A 50 -5.18 9.76 3.83
N THR A 51 -5.31 8.51 4.27
CA THR A 51 -6.63 7.90 4.51
C THR A 51 -7.42 8.58 5.62
N ASN A 52 -6.76 9.23 6.57
CA ASN A 52 -7.42 9.88 7.70
C ASN A 52 -7.56 11.40 7.54
N TYR A 53 -6.55 12.06 6.96
CA TYR A 53 -6.47 13.53 7.02
C TYR A 53 -6.69 14.23 5.69
N VAL A 54 -6.67 13.54 4.55
CA VAL A 54 -6.83 14.20 3.23
C VAL A 54 -8.16 14.94 3.09
N ALA A 55 -9.22 14.43 3.70
CA ALA A 55 -10.54 15.08 3.67
C ALA A 55 -10.58 16.34 4.53
N MET A 56 -9.86 16.34 5.67
CA MET A 56 -9.69 17.53 6.52
C MET A 56 -8.84 18.59 5.80
N TYR A 57 -7.70 18.16 5.27
CA TYR A 57 -6.82 19.01 4.47
C TYR A 57 -7.57 19.70 3.33
N ALA A 58 -8.39 18.97 2.56
CA ALA A 58 -9.15 19.53 1.47
C ALA A 58 -10.12 20.64 1.94
N ARG A 59 -10.76 20.45 3.10
CA ARG A 59 -11.65 21.46 3.69
C ARG A 59 -10.88 22.68 4.16
N GLU A 60 -9.73 22.50 4.78
CA GLU A 60 -8.88 23.61 5.29
C GLU A 60 -8.35 24.49 4.16
N ILE A 61 -7.99 23.92 3.03
CA ILE A 61 -7.52 24.68 1.86
C ILE A 61 -8.68 25.30 1.06
N GLY A 62 -9.95 24.98 1.37
CA GLY A 62 -11.13 25.58 0.73
C GLY A 62 -11.72 24.77 -0.43
N ILE A 63 -11.40 23.49 -0.57
CA ILE A 63 -12.06 22.60 -1.54
C ILE A 63 -13.41 22.18 -0.96
N HIS A 64 -14.51 22.74 -1.50
CA HIS A 64 -15.88 22.50 -1.03
C HIS A 64 -16.56 21.32 -1.70
N THR A 65 -15.93 20.64 -2.65
CA THR A 65 -16.44 19.45 -3.32
C THR A 65 -16.51 18.25 -2.36
N GLN A 66 -17.32 17.24 -2.73
CA GLN A 66 -17.42 16.01 -1.93
C GLN A 66 -16.05 15.29 -1.88
N THR A 67 -15.27 15.58 -0.84
CA THR A 67 -13.90 15.05 -0.64
C THR A 67 -13.83 13.53 -0.60
N GLY A 68 -14.95 12.85 -0.34
CA GLY A 68 -15.07 11.39 -0.41
C GLY A 68 -14.74 10.82 -1.79
N PHE A 69 -14.95 11.55 -2.88
CA PHE A 69 -14.55 11.11 -4.22
C PHE A 69 -13.04 10.96 -4.38
N PHE A 70 -12.22 11.59 -3.54
CA PHE A 70 -10.78 11.34 -3.50
C PHE A 70 -10.47 9.84 -3.41
N PHE A 71 -11.13 9.16 -2.49
CA PHE A 71 -10.92 7.71 -2.31
C PHE A 71 -11.44 6.89 -3.48
N THR A 72 -12.48 7.35 -4.16
CA THR A 72 -12.97 6.70 -5.39
C THR A 72 -11.93 6.79 -6.51
N PHE A 73 -11.37 7.98 -6.77
CA PHE A 73 -10.30 8.15 -7.75
C PHE A 73 -9.05 7.38 -7.38
N MET A 74 -8.68 7.37 -6.09
CA MET A 74 -7.56 6.59 -5.59
C MET A 74 -7.79 5.08 -5.80
N ALA A 75 -9.01 4.57 -5.53
CA ALA A 75 -9.36 3.17 -5.78
C ALA A 75 -9.31 2.80 -7.26
N ILE A 76 -9.77 3.68 -8.15
CA ILE A 76 -9.66 3.51 -9.61
C ILE A 76 -8.19 3.42 -10.02
N GLY A 77 -7.33 4.32 -9.51
CA GLY A 77 -5.89 4.28 -9.74
C GLY A 77 -5.25 2.96 -9.30
N MET A 78 -5.61 2.47 -8.10
CA MET A 78 -5.15 1.17 -7.60
C MET A 78 -5.63 0.01 -8.50
N ALA A 79 -6.86 0.03 -8.98
CA ALA A 79 -7.40 -1.03 -9.83
C ALA A 79 -6.68 -1.07 -11.18
N ILE A 80 -6.52 0.09 -11.83
CA ILE A 80 -5.82 0.21 -13.12
C ILE A 80 -4.37 -0.27 -12.99
N SER A 81 -3.68 0.16 -11.94
CA SER A 81 -2.26 -0.15 -11.74
C SER A 81 -1.98 -1.66 -11.59
N ARG A 82 -2.90 -2.41 -10.99
CA ARG A 82 -2.76 -3.86 -10.81
C ARG A 82 -2.72 -4.62 -12.13
N ILE A 83 -3.38 -4.13 -13.18
CA ILE A 83 -3.39 -4.75 -14.51
C ILE A 83 -1.98 -4.74 -15.12
N PHE A 84 -1.22 -3.66 -14.90
CA PHE A 84 0.10 -3.47 -15.50
C PHE A 84 1.23 -3.98 -14.60
N SER A 85 1.12 -3.81 -13.28
CA SER A 85 2.18 -4.15 -12.32
C SER A 85 2.44 -5.65 -12.25
N GLY A 86 1.42 -6.49 -12.37
CA GLY A 86 1.57 -7.95 -12.31
C GLY A 86 2.58 -8.46 -13.33
N LYS A 87 2.47 -8.02 -14.59
CA LYS A 87 3.39 -8.42 -15.68
C LYS A 87 4.87 -8.02 -15.41
N LEU A 88 5.10 -6.89 -14.74
CA LEU A 88 6.45 -6.43 -14.42
C LEU A 88 7.04 -7.20 -13.22
N VAL A 89 6.21 -7.50 -12.23
CA VAL A 89 6.58 -8.33 -11.08
C VAL A 89 6.92 -9.75 -11.54
N ASP A 90 6.12 -10.34 -12.41
CA ASP A 90 6.35 -11.68 -12.98
C ASP A 90 7.66 -11.77 -13.77
N ARG A 91 8.09 -10.66 -14.37
CA ARG A 91 9.41 -10.55 -15.05
C ARG A 91 10.59 -10.36 -14.09
N GLY A 92 10.38 -10.46 -12.78
CA GLY A 92 11.43 -10.30 -11.77
C GLY A 92 11.86 -8.86 -11.48
N LYS A 93 11.18 -7.84 -12.05
CA LYS A 93 11.53 -6.42 -11.88
C LYS A 93 10.93 -5.79 -10.61
N ILE A 94 10.85 -6.56 -9.52
CA ILE A 94 10.14 -6.19 -8.28
C ILE A 94 10.65 -4.87 -7.72
N THR A 95 11.97 -4.69 -7.58
CA THR A 95 12.57 -3.47 -7.02
C THR A 95 12.29 -2.24 -7.89
N GLN A 96 12.29 -2.39 -9.21
CA GLN A 96 11.96 -1.30 -10.13
C GLN A 96 10.49 -0.88 -9.99
N VAL A 97 9.59 -1.84 -9.82
CA VAL A 97 8.15 -1.60 -9.60
C VAL A 97 7.94 -0.85 -8.28
N ILE A 98 8.61 -1.27 -7.20
CA ILE A 98 8.57 -0.57 -5.91
C ILE A 98 9.09 0.86 -6.04
N ALA A 99 10.25 1.06 -6.68
CA ALA A 99 10.84 2.38 -6.88
C ALA A 99 9.94 3.30 -7.72
N THR A 100 9.30 2.77 -8.77
CA THR A 100 8.35 3.53 -9.58
C THR A 100 7.14 3.95 -8.76
N GLY A 101 6.56 3.03 -7.96
CA GLY A 101 5.45 3.34 -7.08
C GLY A 101 5.81 4.41 -6.03
N LEU A 102 7.00 4.30 -5.43
CA LEU A 102 7.51 5.28 -4.49
C LEU A 102 7.62 6.68 -5.12
N ASN A 103 8.23 6.79 -6.32
CA ASN A 103 8.36 8.07 -7.01
C ASN A 103 6.99 8.69 -7.32
N LEU A 104 6.01 7.89 -7.75
CA LEU A 104 4.64 8.37 -7.99
C LEU A 104 3.99 8.90 -6.70
N VAL A 105 4.18 8.22 -5.57
CA VAL A 105 3.66 8.66 -4.27
C VAL A 105 4.34 9.97 -3.84
N ILE A 106 5.67 10.07 -3.96
CA ILE A 106 6.42 11.29 -3.62
C ILE A 106 5.92 12.47 -4.47
N ILE A 107 5.82 12.30 -5.79
CA ILE A 107 5.29 13.33 -6.69
C ILE A 107 3.87 13.73 -6.28
N SER A 108 3.02 12.76 -5.94
CA SER A 108 1.65 13.03 -5.49
C SER A 108 1.60 13.91 -4.23
N PHE A 109 2.49 13.66 -3.25
CA PHE A 109 2.56 14.49 -2.04
C PHE A 109 3.07 15.91 -2.34
N PHE A 110 4.06 16.07 -3.22
CA PHE A 110 4.50 17.40 -3.63
C PHE A 110 3.40 18.17 -4.36
N LEU A 111 2.66 17.51 -5.25
CA LEU A 111 1.52 18.11 -5.93
C LEU A 111 0.40 18.45 -4.94
N LEU A 112 0.13 17.58 -3.95
CA LEU A 112 -0.86 17.86 -2.92
C LEU A 112 -0.48 19.09 -2.11
N ALA A 113 0.78 19.22 -1.70
CA ALA A 113 1.27 20.40 -1.01
C ALA A 113 1.14 21.68 -1.88
N SER A 114 1.29 21.59 -3.20
CA SER A 114 1.12 22.73 -4.11
C SER A 114 -0.32 23.22 -4.24
N CYS A 115 -1.31 22.40 -3.87
CA CYS A 115 -2.73 22.78 -3.92
C CYS A 115 -3.02 24.01 -3.02
N VAL A 116 -2.29 24.17 -1.90
CA VAL A 116 -2.44 25.34 -1.00
C VAL A 116 -2.19 26.67 -1.74
N TYR A 117 -1.27 26.68 -2.67
CA TYR A 117 -0.97 27.86 -3.46
C TYR A 117 -1.91 27.99 -4.66
N LEU A 118 -2.25 26.88 -5.29
CA LEU A 118 -3.06 26.89 -6.52
C LEU A 118 -4.51 27.31 -6.26
N ILE A 119 -5.07 26.97 -5.09
CA ILE A 119 -6.46 27.32 -4.72
C ILE A 119 -6.69 28.83 -4.72
N GLN A 120 -5.66 29.63 -4.37
CA GLN A 120 -5.73 31.10 -4.35
C GLN A 120 -5.85 31.72 -5.76
N TRP A 121 -5.47 30.98 -6.79
CA TRP A 121 -5.48 31.45 -8.17
C TRP A 121 -6.68 30.91 -8.95
N ASN A 122 -7.02 29.64 -8.77
CA ASN A 122 -8.12 29.02 -9.49
C ASN A 122 -8.66 27.79 -8.74
N ASP A 123 -9.83 27.93 -8.15
CA ASP A 123 -10.51 26.89 -7.38
C ASP A 123 -10.83 25.64 -8.24
N ALA A 124 -11.34 25.84 -9.47
CA ALA A 124 -11.66 24.74 -10.36
C ALA A 124 -10.41 23.93 -10.77
N ALA A 125 -9.31 24.62 -11.09
CA ALA A 125 -8.06 23.97 -11.44
C ALA A 125 -7.48 23.17 -10.25
N CYS A 126 -7.55 23.74 -9.03
CA CYS A 126 -7.11 23.05 -7.82
C CYS A 126 -7.95 21.77 -7.55
N THR A 127 -9.27 21.86 -7.71
CA THR A 127 -10.16 20.71 -7.53
C THR A 127 -9.88 19.59 -8.53
N ILE A 128 -9.67 19.91 -9.81
CA ILE A 128 -9.30 18.92 -10.83
C ILE A 128 -7.95 18.30 -10.51
N LEU A 129 -6.96 19.09 -10.10
CA LEU A 129 -5.64 18.62 -9.72
C LEU A 129 -5.75 17.69 -8.50
N PHE A 130 -6.54 18.03 -7.49
CA PHE A 130 -6.74 17.24 -6.27
C PHE A 130 -7.23 15.80 -6.59
N PHE A 131 -8.22 15.67 -7.47
CA PHE A 131 -8.69 14.34 -7.90
C PHE A 131 -7.69 13.63 -8.83
N GLY A 132 -6.96 14.37 -9.66
CA GLY A 132 -5.84 13.82 -10.44
C GLY A 132 -4.73 13.25 -9.57
N ILE A 133 -4.40 13.94 -8.46
CA ILE A 133 -3.44 13.47 -7.44
C ILE A 133 -3.93 12.19 -6.78
N ALA A 134 -5.23 12.10 -6.46
CA ALA A 134 -5.82 10.89 -5.89
C ALA A 134 -5.61 9.67 -6.81
N LEU A 135 -5.86 9.85 -8.10
CA LEU A 135 -5.63 8.80 -9.11
C LEU A 135 -4.15 8.40 -9.19
N LEU A 136 -3.24 9.39 -9.24
CA LEU A 136 -1.80 9.18 -9.32
C LEU A 136 -1.28 8.45 -8.06
N MET A 137 -1.71 8.88 -6.88
CA MET A 137 -1.40 8.26 -5.60
C MET A 137 -1.92 6.82 -5.54
N GLY A 138 -3.14 6.58 -6.04
CA GLY A 138 -3.72 5.26 -6.18
C GLY A 138 -2.90 4.34 -7.07
N ILE A 139 -2.40 4.83 -8.21
CA ILE A 139 -1.49 4.08 -9.09
C ILE A 139 -0.22 3.73 -8.33
N GLY A 140 0.41 4.69 -7.66
CA GLY A 140 1.64 4.48 -6.89
C GLY A 140 1.51 3.39 -5.83
N PHE A 141 0.52 3.50 -4.94
CA PHE A 141 0.26 2.48 -3.92
C PHE A 141 -0.19 1.16 -4.52
N GLY A 142 -1.01 1.19 -5.58
CA GLY A 142 -1.56 0.00 -6.21
C GLY A 142 -0.50 -0.90 -6.87
N ILE A 143 0.60 -0.35 -7.39
CA ILE A 143 1.73 -1.14 -7.93
C ILE A 143 2.68 -1.59 -6.83
N MET A 144 2.87 -0.79 -5.81
CA MET A 144 3.89 -1.00 -4.78
C MET A 144 3.52 -2.13 -3.81
N PHE A 145 2.28 -2.19 -3.34
CA PHE A 145 1.87 -3.16 -2.33
C PHE A 145 1.95 -4.61 -2.79
N PRO A 146 1.43 -5.00 -3.97
CA PRO A 146 1.62 -6.37 -4.47
C PRO A 146 3.10 -6.72 -4.70
N ALA A 147 3.91 -5.73 -5.13
CA ALA A 147 5.34 -5.93 -5.34
C ALA A 147 6.07 -6.22 -4.02
N PHE A 148 5.75 -5.50 -2.93
CA PHE A 148 6.30 -5.80 -1.60
C PHE A 148 5.87 -7.19 -1.12
N ASN A 149 4.59 -7.56 -1.26
CA ASN A 149 4.14 -8.90 -0.87
C ASN A 149 4.93 -9.99 -1.62
N THR A 150 5.13 -9.83 -2.93
CA THR A 150 5.95 -10.76 -3.73
C THR A 150 7.40 -10.77 -3.27
N LEU A 151 7.98 -9.61 -2.93
CA LEU A 151 9.34 -9.51 -2.41
C LEU A 151 9.49 -10.33 -1.12
N PHE A 152 8.57 -10.17 -0.16
CA PHE A 152 8.59 -10.91 1.10
C PHE A 152 8.48 -12.42 0.89
N VAL A 153 7.55 -12.85 0.03
CA VAL A 153 7.37 -14.27 -0.29
C VAL A 153 8.62 -14.86 -0.96
N ASN A 154 9.31 -14.08 -1.81
CA ASN A 154 10.55 -14.52 -2.47
C ASN A 154 11.77 -14.57 -1.53
N LEU A 155 11.78 -13.73 -0.48
CA LEU A 155 12.85 -13.75 0.54
C LEU A 155 12.71 -14.94 1.50
N ALA A 156 11.52 -15.52 1.60
CA ALA A 156 11.23 -16.59 2.55
C ALA A 156 11.45 -17.97 1.94
N PRO A 157 12.03 -18.91 2.69
CA PRO A 157 12.01 -20.32 2.32
C PRO A 157 10.56 -20.86 2.34
N ASN A 158 10.33 -21.96 1.65
CA ASN A 158 8.97 -22.52 1.45
C ASN A 158 8.21 -22.80 2.75
N ASN A 159 8.91 -23.15 3.83
CA ASN A 159 8.36 -23.41 5.16
C ASN A 159 8.04 -22.14 5.98
N GLN A 160 8.50 -20.96 5.54
CA GLN A 160 8.33 -19.68 6.25
C GLN A 160 7.50 -18.66 5.45
N ARG A 161 6.78 -19.07 4.40
CA ARG A 161 5.94 -18.15 3.60
C ARG A 161 4.83 -17.48 4.44
N GLY A 162 4.28 -18.19 5.43
CA GLY A 162 3.32 -17.62 6.37
C GLY A 162 3.94 -16.51 7.21
N THR A 163 5.16 -16.72 7.72
CA THR A 163 5.93 -15.71 8.47
C THR A 163 6.26 -14.49 7.61
N ALA A 164 6.59 -14.69 6.34
CA ALA A 164 6.83 -13.59 5.40
C ALA A 164 5.60 -12.71 5.22
N THR A 165 4.43 -13.33 4.99
CA THR A 165 3.16 -12.60 4.87
C THR A 165 2.79 -11.88 6.16
N SER A 166 2.99 -12.53 7.32
CA SER A 166 2.76 -11.90 8.62
C SER A 166 3.67 -10.68 8.83
N THR A 167 4.96 -10.79 8.52
CA THR A 167 5.92 -9.67 8.64
C THR A 167 5.54 -8.52 7.71
N TYR A 168 5.14 -8.83 6.48
CA TYR A 168 4.62 -7.84 5.52
C TYR A 168 3.41 -7.08 6.08
N LEU A 169 2.39 -7.80 6.56
CA LEU A 169 1.16 -7.20 7.10
C LEU A 169 1.44 -6.38 8.37
N THR A 170 2.27 -6.91 9.28
CA THR A 170 2.64 -6.17 10.51
C THR A 170 3.38 -4.88 10.18
N SER A 171 4.33 -4.90 9.24
CA SER A 171 5.04 -3.69 8.82
C SER A 171 4.09 -2.65 8.22
N TRP A 172 3.13 -3.11 7.43
CA TRP A 172 2.09 -2.30 6.83
C TRP A 172 1.18 -1.65 7.88
N ASP A 173 0.62 -2.45 8.78
CA ASP A 173 -0.35 -1.99 9.78
C ASP A 173 0.29 -1.05 10.80
N VAL A 174 1.53 -1.34 11.24
CA VAL A 174 2.28 -0.46 12.14
C VAL A 174 2.56 0.88 11.47
N GLY A 175 2.95 0.90 10.20
CA GLY A 175 3.17 2.14 9.46
C GLY A 175 1.90 2.98 9.31
N ILE A 176 0.77 2.36 8.98
CA ILE A 176 -0.54 3.03 8.94
C ILE A 176 -0.89 3.62 10.32
N GLY A 177 -0.73 2.83 11.38
CA GLY A 177 -1.01 3.28 12.76
C GLY A 177 -0.17 4.50 13.15
N ILE A 178 1.13 4.50 12.82
CA ILE A 178 1.99 5.67 13.04
C ILE A 178 1.48 6.87 12.23
N GLY A 179 1.10 6.67 10.95
CA GLY A 179 0.55 7.72 10.09
C GLY A 179 -0.74 8.35 10.65
N MET A 180 -1.61 7.52 11.22
CA MET A 180 -2.83 7.98 11.89
C MET A 180 -2.55 8.84 13.13
N LEU A 181 -1.50 8.50 13.89
CA LEU A 181 -1.16 9.21 15.13
C LEU A 181 -0.39 10.50 14.88
N THR A 182 0.37 10.58 13.80
CA THR A 182 1.30 11.70 13.53
C THR A 182 0.77 12.71 12.52
N GLY A 183 -0.30 12.41 11.80
CA GLY A 183 -0.83 13.23 10.71
C GLY A 183 -1.82 14.29 11.14
N GLY A 184 -2.21 14.35 12.43
CA GLY A 184 -3.22 15.27 12.97
C GLY A 184 -2.64 16.45 13.72
#